data_7d37ac0382a7f55693f65ade9cd2a76c
#
_entry.id   7d37ac0382a7f55693f65ade9cd2a76c
#
_cell.length_a   1.000
_cell.length_b   1.000
_cell.length_c   1.000
_cell.angle_alpha   90.00
_cell.angle_beta   90.00
_cell.angle_gamma   90.00
#
_symmetry.space_group_name_H-M   'P 1'
#
loop_
_entity.id
_entity.type
_entity.pdbx_description
1 polymer ?
#
loop_
_entity_poly.entity_id
_entity_poly.type
_entity_poly.pdbx_seq_one_letter_code
_entity_poly.pdbx_strand_id
1 'polypeptide(L)'
;MSLYGALAYNYEKVAAGTAEILSGNRMISDRLGLPSEDMRLALLSFENYLLANRNTEKPVLHISLSPAPEDRLTDGRLAELAERYMQKMGYGNQPYITYKHADTHNTHIHIVSVCVDEQGKKISDAYELSLIHISEPTRHAQISY
;
A
#
# COMPACT_ATOMS: atom_id res chain seq x y z
N MET A 1 -11.03 -3.84 -8.05
CA MET A 1 -11.25 -2.85 -6.97
C MET A 1 -10.98 -1.45 -7.48
N SER A 2 -11.83 -0.50 -7.15
CA SER A 2 -11.59 0.89 -7.55
C SER A 2 -10.61 1.57 -6.59
N LEU A 3 -9.94 2.61 -7.07
CA LEU A 3 -9.08 3.41 -6.22
C LEU A 3 -9.86 4.04 -5.05
N TYR A 4 -11.01 4.61 -5.37
CA TYR A 4 -11.88 5.18 -4.33
C TYR A 4 -12.23 4.15 -3.27
N GLY A 5 -12.65 2.95 -3.70
CA GLY A 5 -13.03 1.89 -2.77
C GLY A 5 -11.88 1.44 -1.87
N ALA A 6 -10.69 1.28 -2.45
CA ALA A 6 -9.50 0.89 -1.68
C ALA A 6 -9.12 1.94 -0.65
N LEU A 7 -9.13 3.21 -1.05
CA LEU A 7 -8.80 4.31 -0.14
C LEU A 7 -9.89 4.52 0.91
N ALA A 8 -11.16 4.51 0.51
CA ALA A 8 -12.27 4.69 1.45
C ALA A 8 -12.27 3.65 2.55
N TYR A 9 -12.04 2.39 2.18
CA TYR A 9 -11.95 1.30 3.16
C TYR A 9 -10.92 1.61 4.24
N ASN A 10 -9.72 2.03 3.82
CA ASN A 10 -8.63 2.30 4.76
C ASN A 10 -8.86 3.58 5.57
N TYR A 11 -9.33 4.66 4.92
CA TYR A 11 -9.56 5.93 5.61
C TYR A 11 -10.73 5.87 6.59
N GLU A 12 -11.74 5.06 6.33
CA GLU A 12 -12.80 4.81 7.31
C GLU A 12 -12.24 4.17 8.57
N LYS A 13 -11.31 3.23 8.42
CA LYS A 13 -10.65 2.60 9.57
C LYS A 13 -9.76 3.59 10.33
N VAL A 14 -9.09 4.48 9.62
CA VAL A 14 -8.29 5.53 10.24
C VAL A 14 -9.19 6.46 11.06
N ALA A 15 -10.31 6.88 10.48
CA ALA A 15 -11.27 7.76 11.18
C ALA A 15 -11.90 7.07 12.40
N ALA A 16 -12.10 5.76 12.33
CA ALA A 16 -12.64 4.98 13.45
C ALA A 16 -11.60 4.67 14.54
N GLY A 17 -10.33 4.99 14.32
CA GLY A 17 -9.27 4.72 15.28
C GLY A 17 -8.74 3.29 15.25
N THR A 18 -9.14 2.47 14.27
CA THR A 18 -8.70 1.08 14.15
C THR A 18 -7.56 0.90 13.16
N ALA A 19 -7.16 1.96 12.48
CA ALA A 19 -6.01 1.96 11.59
C ALA A 19 -5.25 3.26 11.70
N GLU A 20 -3.98 3.22 11.29
CA GLU A 20 -3.10 4.38 11.26
C GLU A 20 -2.33 4.40 9.95
N ILE A 21 -2.03 5.59 9.44
CA ILE A 21 -1.16 5.73 8.29
C ILE A 21 0.28 5.51 8.75
N LEU A 22 0.98 4.56 8.13
CA LEU A 22 2.37 4.26 8.46
C LEU A 22 3.37 5.05 7.63
N SER A 23 3.12 5.14 6.33
CA SER A 23 4.07 5.75 5.39
C SER A 23 3.42 5.93 4.05
N GLY A 24 4.16 6.56 3.15
CA GLY A 24 3.74 6.71 1.77
C GLY A 24 4.93 6.99 0.89
N ASN A 25 4.76 6.77 -0.41
CA ASN A 25 5.74 7.10 -1.42
C ASN A 25 5.04 7.89 -2.51
N ARG A 26 5.60 9.04 -2.86
CA ARG A 26 5.03 9.94 -3.87
C ARG A 26 3.60 10.38 -3.58
N MET A 27 3.27 10.48 -2.28
CA MET A 27 1.98 10.96 -1.82
C MET A 27 2.06 12.44 -1.43
N ILE A 28 0.97 13.16 -1.66
CA ILE A 28 0.82 14.53 -1.15
C ILE A 28 0.74 14.45 0.37
N SER A 29 1.59 15.21 1.03
CA SER A 29 1.71 15.21 2.48
C SER A 29 1.37 16.59 3.02
N ASP A 30 0.66 16.65 4.13
CA ASP A 30 0.33 17.91 4.81
C ASP A 30 1.11 18.12 6.11
N ARG A 31 1.82 17.09 6.60
CA ARG A 31 2.62 17.18 7.83
C ARG A 31 3.72 16.13 7.92
N LEU A 32 4.89 16.55 8.37
CA LEU A 32 5.99 15.67 8.79
C LEU A 32 6.36 14.56 7.80
N GLY A 33 6.07 14.77 6.52
CA GLY A 33 6.38 13.77 5.49
C GLY A 33 5.43 12.59 5.43
N LEU A 34 4.46 12.50 6.33
CA LEU A 34 3.43 11.47 6.27
C LEU A 34 2.34 11.85 5.28
N PRO A 35 1.73 10.89 4.60
CA PRO A 35 0.57 11.16 3.76
C PRO A 35 -0.55 11.83 4.55
N SER A 36 -1.32 12.65 3.86
CA SER A 36 -2.44 13.36 4.48
C SER A 36 -3.52 12.38 4.93
N GLU A 37 -4.19 12.71 6.03
CA GLU A 37 -5.40 12.02 6.47
C GLU A 37 -6.62 12.42 5.63
N ASP A 38 -6.48 13.39 4.73
CA ASP A 38 -7.53 13.76 3.79
C ASP A 38 -7.46 12.83 2.57
N MET A 39 -8.45 11.97 2.44
CA MET A 39 -8.53 11.00 1.34
C MET A 39 -8.48 11.66 -0.04
N ARG A 40 -8.96 12.89 -0.17
CA ARG A 40 -8.93 13.60 -1.46
C ARG A 40 -7.50 13.84 -1.93
N LEU A 41 -6.58 14.14 -1.02
CA LEU A 41 -5.17 14.33 -1.36
C LEU A 41 -4.52 13.01 -1.79
N ALA A 42 -4.90 11.91 -1.15
CA ALA A 42 -4.45 10.59 -1.56
C ALA A 42 -4.97 10.25 -2.97
N LEU A 43 -6.25 10.53 -3.25
CA LEU A 43 -6.80 10.33 -4.58
C LEU A 43 -6.04 11.13 -5.64
N LEU A 44 -5.75 12.40 -5.36
CA LEU A 44 -4.98 13.25 -6.28
C LEU A 44 -3.58 12.71 -6.51
N SER A 45 -2.97 12.11 -5.50
CA SER A 45 -1.62 11.55 -5.62
C SER A 45 -1.55 10.42 -6.63
N PHE A 46 -2.62 9.64 -6.77
CA PHE A 46 -2.68 8.51 -7.70
C PHE A 46 -3.22 8.90 -9.08
N GLU A 47 -3.99 9.97 -9.15
CA GLU A 47 -4.80 10.27 -10.34
C GLU A 47 -3.96 10.43 -11.61
N ASN A 48 -2.83 11.12 -11.54
CA ASN A 48 -1.97 11.33 -12.71
C ASN A 48 -1.46 10.01 -13.30
N TYR A 49 -1.20 9.03 -12.46
CA TYR A 49 -0.75 7.72 -12.91
C TYR A 49 -1.86 6.98 -13.66
N LEU A 50 -3.07 7.04 -13.13
CA LEU A 50 -4.22 6.39 -13.76
C LEU A 50 -4.62 7.08 -15.07
N LEU A 51 -4.48 8.40 -15.14
CA LEU A 51 -4.76 9.15 -16.37
C LEU A 51 -3.75 8.88 -17.46
N ALA A 52 -2.52 8.54 -17.10
CA ALA A 52 -1.46 8.25 -18.08
C ALA A 52 -1.71 6.98 -18.87
N ASN A 53 -2.51 6.04 -18.34
CA ASN A 53 -2.89 4.82 -19.05
C ASN A 53 -4.29 4.39 -18.66
N ARG A 54 -5.25 4.69 -19.54
CA ARG A 54 -6.67 4.36 -19.30
C ARG A 54 -7.04 2.98 -19.83
N ASN A 55 -6.12 2.30 -20.52
CA ASN A 55 -6.40 1.01 -21.15
C ASN A 55 -6.09 -0.16 -20.23
N THR A 56 -5.39 0.06 -19.14
CA THR A 56 -5.07 -0.99 -18.18
C THR A 56 -6.30 -1.35 -17.37
N GLU A 57 -6.70 -2.60 -17.45
CA GLU A 57 -7.75 -3.12 -16.58
C GLU A 57 -7.18 -3.34 -15.18
N LYS A 58 -7.98 -3.05 -14.16
CA LYS A 58 -7.61 -3.28 -12.76
C LYS A 58 -6.24 -2.69 -12.39
N PRO A 59 -6.04 -1.39 -12.61
CA PRO A 59 -4.73 -0.78 -12.35
C PRO A 59 -4.41 -0.60 -10.86
N VAL A 60 -5.40 -0.74 -9.99
CA VAL A 60 -5.26 -0.49 -8.55
C VAL A 60 -4.91 -1.78 -7.83
N LEU A 61 -3.92 -1.71 -6.95
CA LEU A 61 -3.49 -2.83 -6.11
C LEU A 61 -3.84 -2.54 -4.66
N HIS A 62 -4.40 -3.52 -3.98
CA HIS A 62 -4.56 -3.50 -2.54
C HIS A 62 -3.86 -4.73 -1.96
N ILE A 63 -2.78 -4.51 -1.25
CA ILE A 63 -1.91 -5.56 -0.72
C ILE A 63 -2.11 -5.65 0.77
N SER A 64 -2.26 -6.86 1.29
CA SER A 64 -2.33 -7.11 2.72
C SER A 64 -1.15 -7.96 3.15
N LEU A 65 -0.39 -7.49 4.14
CA LEU A 65 0.73 -8.22 4.73
C LEU A 65 0.40 -8.52 6.18
N SER A 66 0.63 -9.76 6.60
CA SER A 66 0.40 -10.20 7.97
C SER A 66 1.72 -10.62 8.60
N PRO A 67 2.35 -9.75 9.42
CA PRO A 67 3.55 -10.14 10.15
C PRO A 67 3.24 -11.27 11.13
N ALA A 68 4.26 -12.06 11.47
CA ALA A 68 4.11 -13.11 12.47
C ALA A 68 3.74 -12.47 13.82
N PRO A 69 2.70 -12.96 14.53
CA PRO A 69 2.22 -12.32 15.76
C PRO A 69 3.26 -12.26 16.87
N GLU A 70 4.18 -13.20 16.92
CA GLU A 70 5.25 -13.26 17.90
C GLU A 70 6.35 -12.20 17.70
N ASP A 71 6.39 -11.54 16.55
CA ASP A 71 7.45 -10.59 16.21
C ASP A 71 7.06 -9.14 16.51
N ARG A 72 6.38 -8.82 17.47
CA ARG A 72 6.02 -7.47 17.98
C ARG A 72 6.78 -6.32 17.32
N LEU A 73 6.45 -6.03 16.07
CA LEU A 73 7.17 -5.03 15.29
C LEU A 73 6.73 -3.61 15.65
N THR A 74 7.70 -2.70 15.71
CA THR A 74 7.42 -1.27 15.85
C THR A 74 6.81 -0.73 14.55
N ASP A 75 6.21 0.45 14.60
CA ASP A 75 5.65 1.09 13.41
C ASP A 75 6.75 1.33 12.36
N GLY A 76 7.95 1.72 12.79
CA GLY A 76 9.07 1.91 11.87
C GLY A 76 9.47 0.62 11.16
N ARG A 77 9.45 -0.51 11.86
CA ARG A 77 9.76 -1.82 11.26
C ARG A 77 8.66 -2.26 10.33
N LEU A 78 7.40 -2.00 10.66
CA LEU A 78 6.28 -2.30 9.78
C LEU A 78 6.35 -1.49 8.49
N ALA A 79 6.67 -0.21 8.57
CA ALA A 79 6.85 0.63 7.40
C ALA A 79 8.00 0.14 6.52
N GLU A 80 9.12 -0.26 7.14
CA GLU A 80 10.26 -0.82 6.43
C GLU A 80 9.90 -2.13 5.72
N LEU A 81 9.12 -2.99 6.38
CA LEU A 81 8.66 -4.24 5.79
C LEU A 81 7.83 -3.98 4.53
N ALA A 82 6.91 -3.03 4.60
CA ALA A 82 6.10 -2.65 3.46
C ALA A 82 6.95 -2.11 2.30
N GLU A 83 7.93 -1.25 2.62
CA GLU A 83 8.84 -0.69 1.62
C GLU A 83 9.64 -1.78 0.92
N ARG A 84 10.20 -2.71 1.68
CA ARG A 84 10.97 -3.83 1.12
C ARG A 84 10.11 -4.71 0.23
N TYR A 85 8.88 -4.95 0.65
CA TYR A 85 7.95 -5.72 -0.15
C TYR A 85 7.68 -5.05 -1.49
N MET A 86 7.41 -3.74 -1.48
CA MET A 86 7.16 -2.99 -2.70
C MET A 86 8.39 -2.96 -3.62
N GLN A 87 9.58 -2.84 -3.06
CA GLN A 87 10.81 -2.89 -3.83
C GLN A 87 11.01 -4.25 -4.49
N LYS A 88 10.75 -5.34 -3.77
CA LYS A 88 10.89 -6.69 -4.31
C LYS A 88 9.90 -6.97 -5.43
N MET A 89 8.72 -6.37 -5.37
CA MET A 89 7.73 -6.50 -6.44
C MET A 89 8.05 -5.63 -7.66
N GLY A 90 9.07 -4.78 -7.60
CA GLY A 90 9.37 -3.83 -8.66
C GLY A 90 8.55 -2.55 -8.58
N TYR A 91 7.94 -2.29 -7.45
CA TYR A 91 7.05 -1.14 -7.20
C TYR A 91 7.67 -0.07 -6.31
N GLY A 92 8.98 -0.12 -6.09
CA GLY A 92 9.66 0.81 -5.20
C GLY A 92 9.54 2.27 -5.61
N ASN A 93 9.34 2.56 -6.90
CA ASN A 93 9.17 3.92 -7.42
C ASN A 93 7.71 4.29 -7.67
N GLN A 94 6.78 3.41 -7.29
CA GLN A 94 5.36 3.66 -7.49
C GLN A 94 4.79 4.55 -6.38
N PRO A 95 3.70 5.27 -6.67
CA PRO A 95 2.95 5.90 -5.59
C PRO A 95 2.30 4.81 -4.76
N TYR A 96 2.41 4.89 -3.45
CA TYR A 96 1.72 3.98 -2.55
C TYR A 96 1.53 4.62 -1.19
N ILE A 97 0.55 4.14 -0.47
CA ILE A 97 0.28 4.54 0.91
C ILE A 97 0.07 3.27 1.73
N THR A 98 0.66 3.24 2.92
CA THR A 98 0.61 2.08 3.79
C THR A 98 -0.14 2.41 5.07
N TYR A 99 -0.96 1.44 5.52
CA TYR A 99 -1.77 1.57 6.72
C TYR A 99 -1.49 0.40 7.65
N LYS A 100 -1.52 0.68 8.94
CA LYS A 100 -1.48 -0.35 9.97
C LYS A 100 -2.90 -0.56 10.48
N HIS A 101 -3.41 -1.77 10.34
CA HIS A 101 -4.70 -2.17 10.89
C HIS A 101 -4.45 -3.01 12.13
N ALA A 102 -4.92 -2.54 13.28
CA ALA A 102 -4.79 -3.25 14.55
C ALA A 102 -6.12 -3.87 14.90
N ASP A 103 -6.31 -5.12 14.50
CA ASP A 103 -7.43 -5.92 14.96
C ASP A 103 -7.10 -6.56 16.30
N THR A 104 -8.10 -7.18 16.94
CA THR A 104 -8.05 -7.67 18.31
C THR A 104 -6.85 -8.55 18.64
N HIS A 105 -6.29 -9.27 17.66
CA HIS A 105 -5.20 -10.21 17.91
C HIS A 105 -4.02 -10.08 16.96
N ASN A 106 -4.19 -9.42 15.83
CA ASN A 106 -3.15 -9.38 14.81
C ASN A 106 -3.03 -7.99 14.22
N THR A 107 -1.80 -7.61 13.91
CA THR A 107 -1.52 -6.40 13.16
C THR A 107 -1.38 -6.76 11.69
N HIS A 108 -2.06 -6.01 10.84
CA HIS A 108 -1.97 -6.16 9.39
C HIS A 108 -1.48 -4.85 8.76
N ILE A 109 -0.72 -4.98 7.69
CA ILE A 109 -0.33 -3.83 6.88
C ILE A 109 -1.14 -3.88 5.60
N HIS A 110 -1.80 -2.79 5.25
CA HIS A 110 -2.50 -2.65 3.98
C HIS A 110 -1.77 -1.61 3.14
N ILE A 111 -1.50 -1.95 1.89
CA ILE A 111 -0.81 -1.07 0.94
C ILE A 111 -1.74 -0.84 -0.24
N VAL A 112 -1.98 0.42 -0.57
CA VAL A 112 -2.71 0.81 -1.78
C VAL A 112 -1.70 1.38 -2.77
N SER A 113 -1.69 0.86 -3.97
CA SER A 113 -0.79 1.30 -5.03
C SER A 113 -1.46 1.14 -6.40
N VAL A 114 -0.74 1.48 -7.45
CA VAL A 114 -1.18 1.30 -8.83
C VAL A 114 -0.08 0.64 -9.65
N CYS A 115 -0.48 -0.12 -10.65
CA CYS A 115 0.47 -0.86 -11.49
C CYS A 115 0.87 -0.11 -12.77
N VAL A 116 0.55 1.16 -12.87
CA VAL A 116 0.93 2.02 -14.00
C VAL A 116 1.93 3.05 -13.49
N ASP A 117 3.08 3.16 -14.17
CA ASP A 117 4.11 4.11 -13.78
C ASP A 117 3.81 5.53 -14.30
N GLU A 118 4.67 6.48 -13.97
CA GLU A 118 4.49 7.89 -14.35
C GLU A 118 4.55 8.12 -15.86
N GLN A 119 5.06 7.16 -16.62
CA GLN A 119 5.13 7.21 -18.09
C GLN A 119 3.93 6.54 -18.74
N GLY A 120 2.97 6.06 -17.93
CA GLY A 120 1.79 5.36 -18.44
C GLY A 120 2.04 3.90 -18.80
N LYS A 121 3.17 3.34 -18.40
CA LYS A 121 3.52 1.98 -18.73
C LYS A 121 3.11 1.04 -17.60
N LYS A 122 2.46 -0.06 -17.94
CA LYS A 122 2.08 -1.07 -16.95
C LYS A 122 3.33 -1.77 -16.43
N ILE A 123 3.44 -1.88 -15.11
CA ILE A 123 4.51 -2.65 -14.47
C ILE A 123 4.13 -4.12 -14.55
N SER A 124 5.12 -4.93 -14.94
CA SER A 124 4.92 -6.37 -15.04
C SER A 124 4.52 -6.97 -13.69
N ASP A 125 3.51 -7.82 -13.70
CA ASP A 125 3.09 -8.60 -12.55
C ASP A 125 3.79 -9.97 -12.50
N ALA A 126 4.97 -10.05 -13.12
CA ALA A 126 5.76 -11.29 -13.17
C ALA A 126 6.24 -11.73 -11.77
N TYR A 127 6.23 -10.82 -10.80
CA TYR A 127 6.58 -11.14 -9.42
C TYR A 127 5.32 -11.52 -8.66
N GLU A 128 4.84 -12.74 -8.90
CA GLU A 128 3.73 -13.27 -8.11
C GLU A 128 4.20 -13.51 -6.66
N LEU A 129 3.26 -13.50 -5.73
CA LEU A 129 3.54 -13.73 -4.31
C LEU A 129 4.36 -14.99 -4.06
N SER A 130 4.11 -16.05 -4.84
CA SER A 130 4.81 -17.32 -4.73
C SER A 130 6.30 -17.22 -5.09
N LEU A 131 6.70 -16.18 -5.82
CA LEU A 131 8.07 -15.98 -6.24
C LEU A 131 8.84 -15.01 -5.35
N ILE A 132 8.15 -14.32 -4.45
CA ILE A 132 8.78 -13.34 -3.56
C ILE A 132 9.15 -14.03 -2.25
N HIS A 133 10.43 -14.29 -2.08
CA HIS A 133 10.96 -14.78 -0.82
C HIS A 133 11.20 -13.58 0.09
N ILE A 134 10.27 -13.37 0.99
CA ILE A 134 10.45 -12.37 2.02
C ILE A 134 11.01 -13.08 3.23
N SER A 135 12.29 -12.86 3.51
CA SER A 135 12.95 -13.43 4.69
C SER A 135 12.55 -12.71 5.98
N GLU A 136 11.64 -11.76 5.87
CA GLU A 136 11.12 -10.98 6.98
C GLU A 136 10.00 -11.75 7.68
N PRO A 137 9.58 -11.33 8.90
CA PRO A 137 8.56 -12.04 9.68
C PRO A 137 7.16 -11.84 9.11
N THR A 138 6.96 -12.20 7.86
CA THR A 138 5.66 -12.14 7.19
C THR A 138 5.13 -13.53 7.00
N ARG A 139 4.00 -13.85 7.64
CA ARG A 139 3.34 -15.14 7.49
C ARG A 139 2.52 -15.22 6.22
N HIS A 140 1.94 -14.12 5.83
CA HIS A 140 0.95 -14.12 4.77
C HIS A 140 0.97 -12.79 4.04
N ALA A 141 0.93 -12.86 2.71
CA ALA A 141 0.78 -11.70 1.85
C ALA A 141 -0.30 -12.00 0.82
N GLN A 142 -1.18 -11.04 0.58
CA GLN A 142 -2.29 -11.19 -0.36
C GLN A 142 -2.44 -9.92 -1.17
N ILE A 143 -2.64 -10.08 -2.48
CA ILE A 143 -2.88 -8.97 -3.40
C ILE A 143 -4.30 -9.07 -3.93
N SER A 144 -5.03 -7.95 -3.88
CA SER A 144 -6.33 -7.78 -4.51
C SER A 144 -6.23 -6.72 -5.60
N TYR A 145 -6.86 -6.98 -6.71
CA TYR A 145 -6.85 -6.07 -7.85
C TYR A 145 -8.21 -5.41 -8.04
#